data_c157f58e382468d5b7526618a2474a9f
#
_entry.id   c157f58e382468d5b7526618a2474a9f
#
_cell.length_a   1.000
_cell.length_b   1.000
_cell.length_c   1.000
_cell.angle_alpha   90.00
_cell.angle_beta   90.00
_cell.angle_gamma   90.00
#
_symmetry.space_group_name_H-M   'P 1'
#
loop_
_entity.id
_entity.type
_entity.pdbx_description
1 polymer ?
#
loop_
_entity_poly.entity_id
_entity_poly.type
_entity_poly.pdbx_seq_one_letter_code
_entity_poly.pdbx_strand_id
1 'polypeptide(L)'
;MLKRGYGASLRDWLGAAEYILVEGNEKVILCERGVSVPHTHRSTSRFLLDLQVIPAAQELTHLPIVSDPSHATFWRPWVKPMALASVASGADGIMLEVHPDPDNAAVDPLQPINYADFSQLMANMDAVAKASYNRYILD
;
A
#
# COMPACT_ATOMS: atom_id res chain seq x y z
N MET A 1 -3.26 -2.23 12.62
CA MET A 1 -3.22 -2.39 11.14
C MET A 1 -3.24 -3.86 10.79
N LEU A 2 -4.11 -4.26 9.88
CA LEU A 2 -4.26 -5.65 9.41
C LEU A 2 -3.77 -5.75 7.96
N LYS A 3 -2.59 -6.34 7.76
CA LYS A 3 -2.05 -6.60 6.43
C LYS A 3 -2.77 -7.79 5.79
N ARG A 4 -3.11 -7.69 4.51
CA ARG A 4 -3.71 -8.76 3.73
C ARG A 4 -2.75 -9.94 3.59
N GLY A 5 -3.22 -11.15 3.81
CA GLY A 5 -2.46 -12.37 3.55
C GLY A 5 -2.23 -12.56 2.04
N TYR A 6 -1.11 -13.15 1.65
CA TYR A 6 -0.68 -13.28 0.24
C TYR A 6 -1.65 -14.06 -0.64
N GLY A 7 -2.41 -14.99 -0.07
CA GLY A 7 -3.42 -15.77 -0.75
C GLY A 7 -4.85 -15.45 -0.28
N ALA A 8 -5.04 -14.40 0.52
CA ALA A 8 -6.35 -14.07 1.07
C ALA A 8 -7.24 -13.39 0.03
N SER A 9 -8.45 -13.90 -0.12
CA SER A 9 -9.50 -13.17 -0.84
C SER A 9 -9.90 -11.91 -0.07
N LEU A 10 -10.65 -11.00 -0.71
CA LEU A 10 -11.23 -9.85 -0.03
C LEU A 10 -12.13 -10.29 1.14
N ARG A 11 -12.93 -11.35 0.95
CA ARG A 11 -13.80 -11.91 1.98
C ARG A 11 -13.02 -12.39 3.20
N ASP A 12 -11.93 -13.12 2.99
CA ASP A 12 -11.10 -13.64 4.09
C ASP A 12 -10.45 -12.50 4.86
N TRP A 13 -10.01 -11.45 4.16
CA TRP A 13 -9.38 -10.29 4.77
C TRP A 13 -10.37 -9.48 5.60
N LEU A 14 -11.58 -9.23 5.08
CA LEU A 14 -12.65 -8.55 5.83
C LEU A 14 -13.10 -9.39 7.03
N GLY A 15 -13.24 -10.72 6.86
CA GLY A 15 -13.57 -11.62 7.97
C GLY A 15 -12.50 -11.60 9.08
N ALA A 16 -11.21 -11.50 8.72
CA ALA A 16 -10.15 -11.33 9.71
C ALA A 16 -10.25 -9.99 10.46
N ALA A 17 -10.69 -8.91 9.79
CA ALA A 17 -10.95 -7.63 10.44
C ALA A 17 -12.14 -7.72 11.41
N GLU A 18 -13.21 -8.45 11.05
CA GLU A 18 -14.37 -8.67 11.91
C GLU A 18 -13.98 -9.32 13.25
N TYR A 19 -13.07 -10.30 13.24
CA TYR A 19 -12.57 -10.90 14.49
C TYR A 19 -11.93 -9.86 15.42
N ILE A 20 -11.19 -8.90 14.89
CA ILE A 20 -10.59 -7.83 15.69
C ILE A 20 -11.66 -6.89 16.25
N LEU A 21 -12.66 -6.57 15.44
CA LEU A 21 -13.78 -5.68 15.83
C LEU A 21 -14.65 -6.33 16.92
N VAL A 22 -14.94 -7.62 16.82
CA VAL A 22 -15.74 -8.36 17.82
C VAL A 22 -15.06 -8.39 19.19
N GLU A 23 -13.72 -8.41 19.21
CA GLU A 23 -12.94 -8.32 20.46
C GLU A 23 -12.90 -6.87 21.03
N GLY A 24 -13.67 -5.93 20.47
CA GLY A 24 -13.83 -4.57 20.96
C GLY A 24 -12.77 -3.57 20.48
N ASN A 25 -11.90 -3.96 19.54
CA ASN A 25 -10.94 -3.03 18.95
C ASN A 25 -11.47 -2.45 17.64
N GLU A 26 -12.08 -1.29 17.71
CA GLU A 26 -12.61 -0.56 16.54
C GLU A 26 -11.53 0.16 15.71
N LYS A 27 -10.30 0.26 16.22
CA LYS A 27 -9.19 0.98 15.56
C LYS A 27 -8.45 0.06 14.58
N VAL A 28 -9.14 -0.36 13.52
CA VAL A 28 -8.61 -1.24 12.49
C VAL A 28 -8.33 -0.43 11.22
N ILE A 29 -7.14 -0.61 10.66
CA ILE A 29 -6.74 -0.11 9.34
C ILE A 29 -6.38 -1.32 8.50
N LEU A 30 -6.95 -1.45 7.31
CA LEU A 30 -6.62 -2.48 6.33
C LEU A 30 -5.36 -2.07 5.55
N CYS A 31 -4.49 -3.03 5.21
CA CYS A 31 -3.29 -2.76 4.44
C CYS A 31 -3.13 -3.77 3.30
N GLU A 32 -3.32 -3.30 2.06
CA GLU A 32 -2.97 -4.05 0.87
C GLU A 32 -1.45 -3.99 0.67
N ARG A 33 -0.78 -5.14 0.59
CA ARG A 33 0.67 -5.30 0.55
C ARG A 33 1.16 -6.30 -0.50
N GLY A 34 0.29 -6.62 -1.44
CA GLY A 34 0.54 -7.56 -2.52
C GLY A 34 0.04 -8.97 -2.25
N VAL A 35 -0.43 -9.59 -3.31
CA VAL A 35 -0.92 -10.98 -3.35
C VAL A 35 0.02 -11.85 -4.19
N SER A 36 0.09 -13.14 -3.86
CA SER A 36 0.83 -14.11 -4.64
C SER A 36 0.18 -14.32 -6.00
N VAL A 37 0.99 -14.30 -7.04
CA VAL A 37 0.55 -14.55 -8.43
C VAL A 37 1.47 -15.60 -9.05
N PRO A 38 0.98 -16.36 -10.08
CA PRO A 38 1.79 -17.38 -10.76
C PRO A 38 3.01 -16.81 -11.47
N HIS A 39 2.94 -15.55 -11.88
CA HIS A 39 3.99 -14.87 -12.64
C HIS A 39 4.37 -13.56 -11.99
N THR A 40 5.65 -13.31 -11.87
CA THR A 40 6.23 -12.06 -11.42
C THR A 40 7.09 -11.45 -12.52
N HIS A 41 7.19 -10.13 -12.53
CA HIS A 41 7.89 -9.39 -13.59
C HIS A 41 9.41 -9.31 -13.37
N ARG A 42 9.88 -9.74 -12.20
CA ARG A 42 11.29 -9.84 -11.84
C ARG A 42 11.53 -11.07 -10.97
N SER A 43 12.73 -11.63 -11.02
CA SER A 43 13.13 -12.76 -10.18
C SER A 43 13.09 -12.46 -8.66
N THR A 44 13.21 -11.17 -8.29
CA THR A 44 13.12 -10.71 -6.90
C THR A 44 11.70 -10.35 -6.47
N SER A 45 10.78 -10.11 -7.41
CA SER A 45 9.40 -9.75 -7.14
C SER A 45 8.57 -11.01 -6.87
N ARG A 46 7.84 -11.03 -5.76
CA ARG A 46 7.03 -12.18 -5.33
C ARG A 46 5.54 -11.90 -5.32
N PHE A 47 5.16 -10.64 -5.36
CA PHE A 47 3.77 -10.22 -5.18
C PHE A 47 3.35 -9.22 -6.25
N LEU A 48 2.05 -9.16 -6.48
CA LEU A 48 1.38 -8.16 -7.29
C LEU A 48 0.56 -7.26 -6.36
N LEU A 49 0.77 -5.95 -6.44
CA LEU A 49 -0.09 -5.00 -5.73
C LEU A 49 -1.48 -4.99 -6.37
N ASP A 50 -2.48 -5.40 -5.59
CA ASP A 50 -3.87 -5.49 -6.04
C ASP A 50 -4.59 -4.15 -5.80
N LEU A 51 -4.48 -3.25 -6.79
CA LEU A 51 -5.12 -1.94 -6.70
C LEU A 51 -6.64 -2.01 -6.77
N GLN A 52 -7.20 -3.05 -7.39
CA GLN A 52 -8.65 -3.22 -7.50
C GLN A 52 -9.31 -3.53 -6.16
N VAL A 53 -8.58 -4.12 -5.22
CA VAL A 53 -9.13 -4.41 -3.91
C VAL A 53 -9.44 -3.15 -3.10
N ILE A 54 -8.80 -2.02 -3.39
CA ILE A 54 -9.00 -0.76 -2.67
C ILE A 54 -10.45 -0.27 -2.85
N PRO A 55 -10.93 0.05 -4.05
CA PRO A 55 -12.33 0.45 -4.24
C PRO A 55 -13.31 -0.69 -3.89
N ALA A 56 -12.98 -1.94 -4.16
CA ALA A 56 -13.85 -3.06 -3.83
C ALA A 56 -14.08 -3.22 -2.32
N ALA A 57 -13.05 -2.99 -1.49
CA ALA A 57 -13.20 -3.01 -0.05
C ALA A 57 -13.96 -1.76 0.47
N GLN A 58 -13.75 -0.60 -0.13
CA GLN A 58 -14.47 0.64 0.23
C GLN A 58 -15.98 0.54 -0.01
N GLU A 59 -16.44 -0.30 -0.94
CA GLU A 59 -17.86 -0.59 -1.12
C GLU A 59 -18.45 -1.46 0.01
N LEU A 60 -17.62 -2.22 0.73
CA LEU A 60 -18.05 -3.23 1.69
C LEU A 60 -17.78 -2.84 3.15
N THR A 61 -16.88 -1.91 3.40
CA THR A 61 -16.50 -1.51 4.77
C THR A 61 -16.19 -0.02 4.86
N HIS A 62 -16.36 0.52 6.07
CA HIS A 62 -15.96 1.88 6.44
C HIS A 62 -14.49 1.96 6.94
N LEU A 63 -13.80 0.83 7.05
CA LEU A 63 -12.44 0.79 7.57
C LEU A 63 -11.46 1.47 6.60
N PRO A 64 -10.53 2.29 7.09
CA PRO A 64 -9.50 2.89 6.24
C PRO A 64 -8.62 1.83 5.58
N ILE A 65 -8.25 2.08 4.32
CA ILE A 65 -7.42 1.17 3.53
C ILE A 65 -6.13 1.89 3.13
N VAL A 66 -5.00 1.35 3.55
CA VAL A 66 -3.67 1.80 3.11
C VAL A 66 -3.06 0.82 2.14
N SER A 67 -2.19 1.31 1.28
CA SER A 67 -1.42 0.50 0.33
C SER A 67 0.06 0.50 0.71
N ASP A 68 0.72 -0.65 0.55
CA ASP A 68 2.15 -0.85 0.82
C ASP A 68 2.89 -1.29 -0.44
N PRO A 69 3.22 -0.34 -1.33
CA PRO A 69 3.91 -0.65 -2.57
C PRO A 69 5.37 -1.11 -2.35
N SER A 70 6.02 -0.74 -1.25
CA SER A 70 7.38 -1.18 -0.94
C SER A 70 7.45 -2.71 -0.81
N HIS A 71 6.58 -3.29 0.02
CA HIS A 71 6.56 -4.74 0.22
C HIS A 71 5.87 -5.51 -0.91
N ALA A 72 5.00 -4.87 -1.69
CA ALA A 72 4.39 -5.52 -2.85
C ALA A 72 5.39 -5.64 -4.01
N THR A 73 6.08 -4.56 -4.36
CA THR A 73 6.94 -4.54 -5.55
C THR A 73 8.32 -5.14 -5.33
N PHE A 74 8.88 -5.06 -4.13
CA PHE A 74 10.26 -5.44 -3.81
C PHE A 74 11.32 -4.79 -4.72
N TRP A 75 10.96 -3.66 -5.36
CA TRP A 75 11.83 -2.99 -6.32
C TRP A 75 11.61 -1.49 -6.31
N ARG A 76 12.61 -0.74 -5.83
CA ARG A 76 12.60 0.72 -5.63
C ARG A 76 12.05 1.51 -6.82
N PRO A 77 12.46 1.25 -8.08
CA PRO A 77 11.93 1.98 -9.23
C PRO A 77 10.41 1.86 -9.43
N TRP A 78 9.79 0.80 -8.88
CA TRP A 78 8.35 0.60 -9.00
C TRP A 78 7.55 1.16 -7.81
N VAL A 79 8.21 1.45 -6.70
CA VAL A 79 7.54 1.95 -5.48
C VAL A 79 6.82 3.27 -5.76
N LYS A 80 7.50 4.24 -6.37
CA LYS A 80 6.92 5.56 -6.67
C LYS A 80 5.69 5.47 -7.59
N PRO A 81 5.75 4.87 -8.78
CA PRO A 81 4.57 4.75 -9.65
C PRO A 81 3.44 3.96 -8.99
N MET A 82 3.72 2.91 -8.22
CA MET A 82 2.68 2.15 -7.53
C MET A 82 2.06 2.93 -6.36
N ALA A 83 2.82 3.74 -5.66
CA ALA A 83 2.28 4.67 -4.66
C ALA A 83 1.30 5.66 -5.28
N LEU A 84 1.65 6.29 -6.39
CA LEU A 84 0.76 7.21 -7.12
C LEU A 84 -0.49 6.52 -7.63
N ALA A 85 -0.36 5.31 -8.18
CA ALA A 85 -1.50 4.52 -8.63
C ALA A 85 -2.42 4.11 -7.46
N SER A 86 -1.86 3.83 -6.28
CA SER A 86 -2.64 3.55 -5.06
C SER A 86 -3.46 4.76 -4.61
N VAL A 87 -2.87 5.97 -4.65
CA VAL A 87 -3.60 7.21 -4.38
C VAL A 87 -4.73 7.40 -5.40
N ALA A 88 -4.46 7.20 -6.68
CA ALA A 88 -5.47 7.31 -7.74
C ALA A 88 -6.59 6.27 -7.59
N SER A 89 -6.30 5.08 -7.03
CA SER A 89 -7.29 4.04 -6.72
C SER A 89 -8.16 4.35 -5.48
N GLY A 90 -7.86 5.42 -4.74
CA GLY A 90 -8.64 5.84 -3.58
C GLY A 90 -8.09 5.37 -2.23
N ALA A 91 -6.87 4.87 -2.14
CA ALA A 91 -6.27 4.51 -0.86
C ALA A 91 -6.29 5.70 0.12
N ASP A 92 -6.67 5.42 1.37
CA ASP A 92 -6.71 6.43 2.44
C ASP A 92 -5.31 6.78 2.97
N GLY A 93 -4.31 5.95 2.66
CA GLY A 93 -2.92 6.19 3.02
C GLY A 93 -1.96 5.27 2.27
N ILE A 94 -0.69 5.64 2.31
CA ILE A 94 0.40 4.87 1.71
C ILE A 94 1.44 4.55 2.78
N MET A 95 1.83 3.29 2.88
CA MET A 95 2.94 2.84 3.72
C MET A 95 4.18 2.65 2.85
N LEU A 96 5.29 3.26 3.24
CA LEU A 96 6.54 3.23 2.49
C LEU A 96 7.72 2.92 3.40
N GLU A 97 8.73 2.27 2.84
CA GLU A 97 10.05 2.20 3.45
C GLU A 97 10.93 3.33 2.93
N VAL A 98 11.51 4.06 3.87
CA VAL A 98 12.41 5.20 3.60
C VAL A 98 13.71 5.00 4.36
N HIS A 99 14.85 5.20 3.68
CA HIS A 99 16.17 5.05 4.29
C HIS A 99 17.11 6.16 3.77
N PRO A 100 17.99 6.74 4.61
CA PRO A 100 18.92 7.79 4.18
C PRO A 100 19.88 7.31 3.09
N ASP A 101 20.28 6.03 3.15
CA ASP A 101 21.14 5.35 2.18
C ASP A 101 20.54 3.98 1.83
N PRO A 102 19.58 3.92 0.89
CA PRO A 102 18.82 2.72 0.61
C PRO A 102 19.66 1.51 0.20
N ASP A 103 20.79 1.71 -0.47
CA ASP A 103 21.64 0.62 -0.97
C ASP A 103 22.38 -0.08 0.18
N ASN A 104 22.55 0.59 1.31
CA ASN A 104 23.15 0.06 2.54
C ASN A 104 22.11 -0.22 3.65
N ALA A 105 20.83 -0.30 3.32
CA ALA A 105 19.81 -0.70 4.29
C ALA A 105 20.07 -2.14 4.76
N ALA A 106 19.99 -2.35 6.08
CA ALA A 106 20.26 -3.67 6.68
C ALA A 106 19.21 -4.72 6.33
N VAL A 107 18.01 -4.27 5.95
CA VAL A 107 16.88 -5.13 5.56
C VAL A 107 16.31 -4.61 4.24
N ASP A 108 16.00 -5.52 3.32
CA ASP A 108 15.33 -5.28 2.05
C ASP A 108 15.87 -4.10 1.22
N PRO A 109 17.19 -3.97 0.95
CA PRO A 109 17.81 -2.78 0.37
C PRO A 109 17.33 -2.42 -1.05
N LEU A 110 16.58 -3.32 -1.69
CA LEU A 110 16.07 -3.11 -3.05
C LEU A 110 14.78 -2.28 -3.10
N GLN A 111 14.10 -2.05 -1.97
CA GLN A 111 12.77 -1.42 -1.95
C GLN A 111 12.70 -0.04 -1.30
N PRO A 112 13.51 0.35 -0.28
CA PRO A 112 13.39 1.66 0.32
C PRO A 112 13.73 2.78 -0.66
N ILE A 113 13.05 3.91 -0.53
CA ILE A 113 13.39 5.16 -1.23
C ILE A 113 14.19 6.06 -0.31
N ASN A 114 14.97 7.01 -0.85
CA ASN A 114 15.67 7.99 -0.07
C ASN A 114 14.78 9.18 0.33
N TYR A 115 15.26 10.07 1.21
CA TYR A 115 14.49 11.22 1.69
C TYR A 115 14.13 12.24 0.61
N ALA A 116 15.01 12.45 -0.38
CA ALA A 116 14.75 13.37 -1.49
C ALA A 116 13.63 12.81 -2.39
N ASP A 117 13.69 11.52 -2.72
CA ASP A 117 12.66 10.82 -3.46
C ASP A 117 11.32 10.80 -2.71
N PHE A 118 11.35 10.62 -1.38
CA PHE A 118 10.16 10.68 -0.55
C PHE A 118 9.51 12.07 -0.58
N SER A 119 10.30 13.12 -0.42
CA SER A 119 9.79 14.51 -0.48
C SER A 119 9.12 14.80 -1.83
N GLN A 120 9.76 14.40 -2.94
CA GLN A 120 9.19 14.57 -4.27
C GLN A 120 7.91 13.71 -4.46
N LEU A 121 7.91 12.49 -3.92
CA LEU A 121 6.74 11.60 -3.99
C LEU A 121 5.56 12.20 -3.24
N MET A 122 5.76 12.80 -2.06
CA MET A 122 4.69 13.45 -1.30
C MET A 122 4.00 14.55 -2.13
N ALA A 123 4.78 15.41 -2.78
CA ALA A 123 4.22 16.45 -3.66
C ALA A 123 3.43 15.86 -4.85
N ASN A 124 3.92 14.78 -5.43
CA ASN A 124 3.24 14.10 -6.54
C ASN A 124 1.95 13.42 -6.07
N MET A 125 1.96 12.77 -4.89
CA MET A 125 0.77 12.13 -4.32
C MET A 125 -0.32 13.16 -4.01
N ASP A 126 0.04 14.34 -3.47
CA ASP A 126 -0.90 15.43 -3.25
C ASP A 126 -1.56 15.89 -4.56
N ALA A 127 -0.78 16.06 -5.63
CA ALA A 127 -1.32 16.42 -6.93
C ALA A 127 -2.29 15.36 -7.48
N VAL A 128 -1.96 14.07 -7.36
CA VAL A 128 -2.84 12.96 -7.77
C VAL A 128 -4.11 12.92 -6.93
N ALA A 129 -4.01 13.08 -5.61
CA ALA A 129 -5.16 13.10 -4.71
C ALA A 129 -6.14 14.23 -5.06
N LYS A 130 -5.62 15.43 -5.31
CA LYS A 130 -6.42 16.57 -5.77
C LYS A 130 -7.13 16.29 -7.10
N ALA A 131 -6.43 15.71 -8.05
CA ALA A 131 -6.98 15.41 -9.37
C ALA A 131 -8.04 14.30 -9.33
N SER A 132 -7.84 13.27 -8.50
CA SER A 132 -8.70 12.08 -8.47
C SER A 132 -9.94 12.23 -7.58
N TYR A 133 -9.79 12.88 -6.41
CA TYR A 133 -10.83 12.90 -5.36
C TYR A 133 -11.08 14.27 -4.77
N ASN A 134 -10.46 15.32 -5.29
CA ASN A 134 -10.46 16.66 -4.70
C ASN A 134 -10.01 16.63 -3.21
N ARG A 135 -9.10 15.74 -2.88
CA ARG A 135 -8.53 15.57 -1.55
C ARG A 135 -7.18 16.28 -1.44
N TYR A 136 -6.82 16.67 -0.22
CA TYR A 136 -5.49 17.20 0.12
C TYR A 136 -4.79 16.17 1.00
N ILE A 137 -3.50 15.90 0.75
CA ILE A 137 -2.69 14.98 1.55
C ILE A 137 -2.12 15.69 2.78
N LEU A 138 -1.93 17.01 2.67
CA LEU A 138 -1.39 17.85 3.72
C LEU A 138 -2.30 19.08 3.90
N ASP A 139 -2.96 19.17 5.03
CA ASP A 139 -3.50 20.39 5.64
C ASP A 139 -2.67 20.72 6.87
#